data_34e95e1940eeea66db01baf2d6d56136
#
_entry.id   34e95e1940eeea66db01baf2d6d56136
#
_cell.length_a   1.000
_cell.length_b   1.000
_cell.length_c   1.000
_cell.angle_alpha   90.00
_cell.angle_beta   90.00
_cell.angle_gamma   90.00
#
_symmetry.space_group_name_H-M   'P 1'
#
loop_
_entity.id
_entity.type
_entity.pdbx_description
1 polymer ?
#
loop_
_entity_poly.entity_id
_entity_poly.type
_entity_poly.pdbx_seq_one_letter_code
_entity_poly.pdbx_strand_id
1 'polypeptide(L)'
;METEALNWTAILVGTIAAFFAGWAIYSPFMFGKTWALGSRISSEPPEQMPWMAMGLQVIGLFLLALVIGMTAQIEALTTAIVAILAAAGMVMVQDAFSQKSGAAILIDGGYVVISGAIMILCQGIF
;
A
#
# COMPACT_ATOMS: atom_id res chain seq x y z
N MET A 1 4.02 -24.72 -11.71
CA MET A 1 4.55 -23.34 -11.82
C MET A 1 3.81 -22.47 -10.83
N GLU A 2 4.52 -21.55 -10.20
CA GLU A 2 3.96 -20.69 -9.15
C GLU A 2 2.77 -19.86 -9.61
N THR A 3 2.72 -19.50 -10.89
CA THR A 3 1.68 -18.60 -11.40
C THR A 3 0.42 -19.32 -11.87
N GLU A 4 0.43 -20.64 -12.00
CA GLU A 4 -0.70 -21.37 -12.56
C GLU A 4 -1.89 -21.49 -11.61
N ALA A 5 -1.65 -21.45 -10.31
CA ALA A 5 -2.68 -21.59 -9.30
C ALA A 5 -2.98 -20.29 -8.56
N LEU A 6 -2.55 -19.14 -9.11
CA LEU A 6 -2.78 -17.84 -8.48
C LEU A 6 -4.28 -17.52 -8.44
N ASN A 7 -4.68 -16.98 -7.29
CA ASN A 7 -6.04 -16.49 -7.10
C ASN A 7 -6.15 -15.06 -7.65
N TRP A 8 -6.34 -14.94 -8.95
CA TRP A 8 -6.37 -13.65 -9.63
C TRP A 8 -7.50 -12.75 -9.13
N THR A 9 -8.64 -13.34 -8.75
CA THR A 9 -9.74 -12.55 -8.17
C THR A 9 -9.28 -11.85 -6.90
N ALA A 10 -8.65 -12.59 -5.98
CA ALA A 10 -8.14 -12.00 -4.74
C ALA A 10 -7.05 -10.96 -5.01
N ILE A 11 -6.16 -11.21 -5.97
CA ILE A 11 -5.10 -10.27 -6.33
C ILE A 11 -5.70 -8.96 -6.84
N LEU A 12 -6.63 -9.04 -7.76
CA LEU A 12 -7.23 -7.83 -8.37
C LEU A 12 -8.09 -7.08 -7.37
N VAL A 13 -8.93 -7.79 -6.61
CA VAL A 13 -9.78 -7.15 -5.59
C VAL A 13 -8.91 -6.54 -4.49
N GLY A 14 -7.86 -7.23 -4.07
CA GLY A 14 -6.93 -6.69 -3.07
C GLY A 14 -6.22 -5.42 -3.54
N THR A 15 -5.80 -5.39 -4.80
CA THR A 15 -5.17 -4.20 -5.38
C THR A 15 -6.14 -3.02 -5.38
N ILE A 16 -7.35 -3.23 -5.85
CA ILE A 16 -8.38 -2.19 -5.94
C ILE A 16 -8.76 -1.70 -4.54
N ALA A 17 -9.01 -2.63 -3.62
CA ALA A 17 -9.39 -2.28 -2.25
C ALA A 17 -8.30 -1.48 -1.54
N ALA A 18 -7.03 -1.87 -1.72
CA ALA A 18 -5.90 -1.15 -1.15
C ALA A 18 -5.76 0.25 -1.75
N PHE A 19 -6.00 0.41 -3.04
CA PHE A 19 -5.98 1.72 -3.68
C PHE A 19 -7.03 2.64 -3.04
N PHE A 20 -8.25 2.17 -2.88
CA PHE A 20 -9.31 2.96 -2.26
C PHE A 20 -9.08 3.20 -0.77
N ALA A 21 -8.46 2.25 -0.07
CA ALA A 21 -8.06 2.46 1.33
C ALA A 21 -7.06 3.62 1.43
N GLY A 22 -6.12 3.70 0.48
CA GLY A 22 -5.19 4.82 0.42
C GLY A 22 -5.89 6.14 0.17
N TRP A 23 -6.84 6.15 -0.74
CA TRP A 23 -7.63 7.33 -1.01
C TRP A 23 -8.33 7.82 0.27
N ALA A 24 -8.90 6.91 1.05
CA ALA A 24 -9.56 7.26 2.31
C ALA A 24 -8.56 7.74 3.36
N ILE A 25 -7.44 7.03 3.53
CA ILE A 25 -6.43 7.36 4.56
C ILE A 25 -5.82 8.75 4.30
N TYR A 26 -5.53 9.07 3.05
CA TYR A 26 -4.92 10.35 2.68
C TYR A 26 -5.95 11.45 2.42
N SER A 27 -7.23 11.17 2.66
CA SER A 27 -8.28 12.18 2.52
C SER A 27 -8.22 13.17 3.70
N PRO A 28 -8.77 14.39 3.51
CA PRO A 28 -8.85 15.37 4.60
C PRO A 28 -9.67 14.87 5.80
N PHE A 29 -10.55 13.89 5.61
CA PHE A 29 -11.37 13.32 6.69
C PHE A 29 -10.58 12.42 7.63
N MET A 30 -9.43 11.91 7.19
CA MET A 30 -8.59 11.04 8.01
C MET A 30 -7.24 11.70 8.27
N PHE A 31 -6.20 11.29 7.57
CA PHE A 31 -4.83 11.71 7.87
C PHE A 31 -4.22 12.65 6.83
N GLY A 32 -5.01 13.05 5.82
CA GLY A 32 -4.48 13.83 4.70
C GLY A 32 -3.82 15.14 5.12
N LYS A 33 -4.42 15.87 6.05
CA LYS A 33 -3.86 17.15 6.52
C LYS A 33 -2.59 16.94 7.32
N THR A 34 -2.57 15.96 8.21
CA THR A 34 -1.39 15.64 9.01
C THR A 34 -0.25 15.17 8.11
N TRP A 35 -0.57 14.32 7.13
CA TRP A 35 0.42 13.84 6.17
C TRP A 35 0.97 14.97 5.31
N ALA A 36 0.11 15.84 4.78
CA ALA A 36 0.54 16.96 3.95
C ALA A 36 1.45 17.91 4.72
N LEU A 37 1.09 18.24 5.95
CA LEU A 37 1.91 19.10 6.81
C LEU A 37 3.27 18.45 7.06
N GLY A 38 3.29 17.17 7.42
CA GLY A 38 4.52 16.44 7.69
C GLY A 38 5.37 16.21 6.45
N SER A 39 4.75 16.16 5.27
CA SER A 39 5.44 16.01 3.99
C SER A 39 5.82 17.36 3.37
N ARG A 40 5.42 18.45 4.02
CA ARG A 40 5.73 19.84 3.61
C ARG A 40 5.16 20.17 2.23
N ILE A 41 3.94 19.71 1.98
CA ILE A 41 3.22 20.02 0.75
C ILE A 41 1.85 20.60 1.10
N SER A 42 1.21 21.22 0.10
CA SER A 42 -0.12 21.77 0.27
C SER A 42 -1.14 20.65 0.48
N SER A 43 -2.10 20.85 1.39
CA SER A 43 -3.20 19.93 1.60
C SER A 43 -4.34 20.15 0.59
N GLU A 44 -4.23 21.20 -0.23
CA GLU A 44 -5.24 21.48 -1.25
C GLU A 44 -5.13 20.48 -2.40
N PRO A 45 -6.25 20.16 -3.08
CA PRO A 45 -6.20 19.28 -4.23
C PRO A 45 -5.26 19.84 -5.30
N PRO A 46 -4.47 19.00 -5.99
CA PRO A 46 -3.61 19.48 -7.07
C PRO A 46 -4.46 20.00 -8.24
N GLU A 47 -3.94 20.99 -8.95
CA GLU A 47 -4.62 21.53 -10.14
C GLU A 47 -4.71 20.51 -11.26
N GLN A 48 -3.72 19.61 -11.34
CA GLN A 48 -3.70 18.53 -12.32
C GLN A 48 -3.64 17.20 -11.58
N MET A 49 -4.31 16.20 -12.14
CA MET A 49 -4.27 14.86 -11.56
C MET A 49 -2.86 14.31 -11.63
N PRO A 50 -2.32 13.76 -10.52
CA PRO A 50 -0.97 13.19 -10.51
C PRO A 50 -0.96 11.78 -11.13
N TRP A 51 -1.16 11.71 -12.43
CA TRP A 51 -1.34 10.43 -13.14
C TRP A 51 -0.15 9.49 -12.97
N MET A 52 1.09 10.04 -13.00
CA MET A 52 2.27 9.21 -12.81
C MET A 52 2.28 8.57 -11.42
N ALA A 53 2.01 9.37 -10.37
CA ALA A 53 1.98 8.85 -9.01
C ALA A 53 0.88 7.81 -8.84
N MET A 54 -0.31 8.07 -9.40
CA MET A 54 -1.42 7.12 -9.31
C MET A 54 -1.11 5.83 -10.05
N GLY A 55 -0.50 5.93 -11.23
CA GLY A 55 -0.09 4.74 -11.99
C GLY A 55 0.95 3.91 -11.27
N LEU A 56 1.96 4.55 -10.68
CA LEU A 56 2.97 3.86 -9.89
C LEU A 56 2.36 3.22 -8.64
N GLN A 57 1.38 3.90 -8.03
CA GLN A 57 0.67 3.35 -6.88
C GLN A 57 -0.05 2.05 -7.24
N VAL A 58 -0.79 2.04 -8.35
CA VAL A 58 -1.50 0.85 -8.80
C VAL A 58 -0.52 -0.28 -9.11
N ILE A 59 0.57 0.03 -9.82
CA ILE A 59 1.59 -0.97 -10.16
C ILE A 59 2.22 -1.55 -8.88
N GLY A 60 2.60 -0.70 -7.94
CA GLY A 60 3.20 -1.14 -6.68
C GLY A 60 2.25 -2.02 -5.87
N LEU A 61 0.99 -1.60 -5.76
CA LEU A 61 -0.02 -2.39 -5.05
C LEU A 61 -0.28 -3.72 -5.74
N PHE A 62 -0.34 -3.74 -7.07
CA PHE A 62 -0.52 -4.97 -7.81
C PHE A 62 0.64 -5.94 -7.57
N LEU A 63 1.88 -5.45 -7.60
CA LEU A 63 3.05 -6.28 -7.35
C LEU A 63 3.05 -6.85 -5.93
N LEU A 64 2.66 -6.05 -4.94
CA LEU A 64 2.53 -6.53 -3.58
C LEU A 64 1.44 -7.60 -3.48
N ALA A 65 0.28 -7.35 -4.10
CA ALA A 65 -0.82 -8.31 -4.13
C ALA A 65 -0.40 -9.62 -4.81
N LEU A 66 0.44 -9.51 -5.84
CA LEU A 66 0.97 -10.68 -6.54
C LEU A 66 1.87 -11.52 -5.62
N VAL A 67 2.78 -10.87 -4.89
CA VAL A 67 3.64 -11.57 -3.92
C VAL A 67 2.78 -12.28 -2.87
N ILE A 68 1.78 -11.60 -2.35
CA ILE A 68 0.89 -12.19 -1.34
C ILE A 68 0.11 -13.36 -1.94
N GLY A 69 -0.34 -13.24 -3.20
CA GLY A 69 -0.99 -14.33 -3.90
C GLY A 69 -0.07 -15.54 -4.07
N MET A 70 1.19 -15.31 -4.41
CA MET A 70 2.19 -16.37 -4.53
C MET A 70 2.48 -17.06 -3.20
N THR A 71 2.58 -16.29 -2.12
CA THR A 71 2.79 -16.86 -0.77
C THR A 71 1.57 -17.63 -0.29
N ALA A 72 0.37 -17.21 -0.68
CA ALA A 72 -0.87 -17.91 -0.32
C ALA A 72 -0.94 -19.32 -0.90
N GLN A 73 -0.39 -19.53 -2.11
CA GLN A 73 -0.36 -20.85 -2.74
C GLN A 73 0.40 -21.89 -1.93
N ILE A 74 1.44 -21.46 -1.23
CA ILE A 74 2.32 -22.36 -0.45
C ILE A 74 2.12 -22.17 1.05
N GLU A 75 1.04 -21.53 1.43
CA GLU A 75 0.69 -21.28 2.83
C GLU A 75 1.83 -20.61 3.62
N ALA A 76 2.55 -19.69 2.96
CA ALA A 76 3.71 -19.01 3.54
C ALA A 76 3.29 -17.65 4.16
N LEU A 77 2.43 -17.68 5.16
CA LEU A 77 1.91 -16.46 5.79
C LEU A 77 3.05 -15.63 6.41
N THR A 78 4.01 -16.27 7.05
CA THR A 78 5.15 -15.56 7.65
C THR A 78 5.93 -14.81 6.57
N THR A 79 6.15 -15.43 5.42
CA THR A 79 6.83 -14.78 4.30
C THR A 79 6.04 -13.57 3.81
N ALA A 80 4.72 -13.69 3.70
CA ALA A 80 3.86 -12.58 3.30
C ALA A 80 3.98 -11.42 4.29
N ILE A 81 3.95 -11.70 5.58
CA ILE A 81 4.06 -10.67 6.62
C ILE A 81 5.42 -9.97 6.54
N VAL A 82 6.49 -10.72 6.41
CA VAL A 82 7.84 -10.15 6.30
C VAL A 82 7.96 -9.29 5.04
N ALA A 83 7.38 -9.73 3.92
CA ALA A 83 7.38 -8.95 2.69
C ALA A 83 6.65 -7.61 2.87
N ILE A 84 5.51 -7.62 3.54
CA ILE A 84 4.76 -6.40 3.84
C ILE A 84 5.58 -5.46 4.73
N LEU A 85 6.19 -6.00 5.78
CA LEU A 85 7.01 -5.20 6.69
C LEU A 85 8.25 -4.64 5.99
N ALA A 86 8.86 -5.41 5.09
CA ALA A 86 9.99 -4.94 4.29
C ALA A 86 9.57 -3.78 3.39
N ALA A 87 8.42 -3.89 2.72
CA ALA A 87 7.90 -2.82 1.88
C ALA A 87 7.62 -1.56 2.70
N ALA A 88 6.96 -1.72 3.85
CA ALA A 88 6.67 -0.60 4.76
C ALA A 88 7.96 0.05 5.25
N GLY A 89 8.94 -0.76 5.63
CA GLY A 89 10.24 -0.26 6.10
C GLY A 89 10.97 0.55 5.04
N MET A 90 10.96 0.10 3.80
CA MET A 90 11.60 0.83 2.69
C MET A 90 10.92 2.17 2.44
N VAL A 91 9.59 2.22 2.49
CA VAL A 91 8.84 3.46 2.37
C VAL A 91 9.20 4.42 3.51
N MET A 92 9.27 3.90 4.74
CA MET A 92 9.59 4.72 5.91
C MET A 92 11.02 5.27 5.84
N VAL A 93 11.97 4.48 5.34
CA VAL A 93 13.35 4.94 5.13
C VAL A 93 13.39 6.10 4.14
N GLN A 94 12.70 5.97 3.01
CA GLN A 94 12.63 7.04 2.02
C GLN A 94 12.03 8.31 2.61
N ASP A 95 10.97 8.17 3.39
CA ASP A 95 10.33 9.30 4.05
C ASP A 95 11.29 9.98 5.04
N ALA A 96 12.04 9.18 5.80
CA ALA A 96 12.99 9.70 6.77
C ALA A 96 14.12 10.48 6.08
N PHE A 97 14.67 9.96 4.98
CA PHE A 97 15.68 10.67 4.21
C PHE A 97 15.13 11.94 3.55
N SER A 98 13.85 11.95 3.22
CA SER A 98 13.18 13.15 2.70
C SER A 98 12.78 14.13 3.79
N GLN A 99 13.14 13.83 5.04
CA GLN A 99 12.91 14.70 6.20
C GLN A 99 11.43 14.96 6.49
N LYS A 100 10.57 13.97 6.21
CA LYS A 100 9.17 14.06 6.58
C LYS A 100 9.03 13.91 8.10
N SER A 101 7.92 14.41 8.65
CA SER A 101 7.66 14.27 10.07
C SER A 101 7.45 12.81 10.47
N GLY A 102 7.63 12.51 11.76
CA GLY A 102 7.36 11.16 12.27
C GLY A 102 5.92 10.73 12.00
N ALA A 103 4.97 11.65 12.09
CA ALA A 103 3.57 11.36 11.78
C ALA A 103 3.39 10.96 10.32
N ALA A 104 4.00 11.69 9.38
CA ALA A 104 3.91 11.36 7.95
C ALA A 104 4.57 10.01 7.65
N ILE A 105 5.71 9.72 8.29
CA ILE A 105 6.41 8.43 8.15
C ILE A 105 5.49 7.29 8.59
N LEU A 106 4.85 7.43 9.75
CA LEU A 106 3.94 6.41 10.27
C LEU A 106 2.70 6.22 9.39
N ILE A 107 2.17 7.31 8.84
CA ILE A 107 1.02 7.22 7.95
C ILE A 107 1.39 6.44 6.69
N ASP A 108 2.53 6.75 6.08
CA ASP A 108 2.96 6.08 4.86
C ASP A 108 3.30 4.60 5.11
N GLY A 109 4.04 4.30 6.16
CA GLY A 109 4.35 2.92 6.52
C GLY A 109 3.11 2.14 6.93
N GLY A 110 2.25 2.77 7.71
CA GLY A 110 0.98 2.19 8.15
C GLY A 110 0.05 1.86 6.99
N TYR A 111 0.02 2.72 5.97
CA TYR A 111 -0.76 2.44 4.76
C TYR A 111 -0.29 1.16 4.07
N VAL A 112 1.03 0.96 3.96
CA VAL A 112 1.56 -0.27 3.34
C VAL A 112 1.13 -1.49 4.13
N VAL A 113 1.20 -1.44 5.47
CA VAL A 113 0.77 -2.54 6.34
C VAL A 113 -0.72 -2.82 6.16
N ILE A 114 -1.55 -1.78 6.14
CA ILE A 114 -2.99 -1.93 5.94
C ILE A 114 -3.29 -2.54 4.57
N SER A 115 -2.60 -2.09 3.53
CA SER A 115 -2.75 -2.64 2.19
C SER A 115 -2.43 -4.13 2.17
N GLY A 116 -1.33 -4.52 2.81
CA GLY A 116 -0.94 -5.93 2.92
C GLY A 116 -1.97 -6.75 3.67
N ALA A 117 -2.51 -6.23 4.76
CA ALA A 117 -3.56 -6.90 5.53
C ALA A 117 -4.82 -7.12 4.70
N ILE A 118 -5.23 -6.11 3.94
CA ILE A 118 -6.38 -6.22 3.02
C ILE A 118 -6.15 -7.34 2.00
N MET A 119 -4.95 -7.39 1.44
CA MET A 119 -4.60 -8.39 0.43
C MET A 119 -4.61 -9.80 1.00
N ILE A 120 -4.12 -9.98 2.24
CA ILE A 120 -4.16 -11.28 2.93
C ILE A 120 -5.63 -11.69 3.16
N LEU A 121 -6.46 -10.76 3.63
CA LEU A 121 -7.89 -11.03 3.83
C LEU A 121 -8.57 -11.44 2.52
N CYS A 122 -8.27 -10.77 1.42
CA CYS A 122 -8.84 -11.12 0.12
C CYS A 122 -8.46 -12.53 -0.29
N GLN A 123 -7.25 -12.98 -0.01
CA GLN A 123 -6.83 -14.35 -0.31
C GLN A 123 -7.65 -15.37 0.49
N GLY A 124 -8.06 -15.02 1.70
CA GLY A 124 -8.91 -15.89 2.52
C GLY A 124 -10.38 -15.88 2.14
N ILE A 125 -10.87 -14.77 1.59
CA ILE A 125 -12.29 -14.58 1.25
C ILE A 125 -12.61 -15.12 -0.15
N PHE A 126 -11.74 -14.88 -1.10
CA PHE A 126 -11.94 -15.25 -2.50
C PHE A 126 -11.10 -16.46 -2.87
#